data_25884896f1abdf6531c74c1e8709d70b
#
_entry.id   25884896f1abdf6531c74c1e8709d70b
#
_cell.length_a   1.000
_cell.length_b   1.000
_cell.length_c   1.000
_cell.angle_alpha   90.00
_cell.angle_beta   90.00
_cell.angle_gamma   90.00
#
_symmetry.space_group_name_H-M   'P 1'
#
loop_
_entity.id
_entity.type
_entity.pdbx_description
1 polymer ?
#
loop_
_entity_poly.entity_id
_entity_poly.type
_entity_poly.pdbx_seq_one_letter_code
_entity_poly.pdbx_strand_id
1 'polypeptide(L)'
;MNLKYLFCILFIILIIITTRAILFSQENNKTNLFLIDRLVNESLIPLGNELTILGKENLYNLYIEGNDEQRAYLNTAAKLKFADYRIIITSDTLNLSDNITDSADYNIIIKNTGLRTNYSSIFTDKILGMKKLERIITVSYTLSIRKNDAAFLINEMNIKKSFKDSINLGDQNQLEDKRYTFSQDELPLENSVNNLLFPAILILSSAAAIILFFVIRSK
;
A
#
# COMPACT_ATOMS: atom_id res chain seq x y z
N MET A 1 8.41 47.46 -21.73
CA MET A 1 8.88 46.40 -20.83
C MET A 1 10.15 45.81 -21.40
N ASN A 2 11.26 45.85 -20.68
CA ASN A 2 12.58 45.51 -21.22
C ASN A 2 12.67 43.99 -21.48
N LEU A 3 13.02 43.57 -22.69
CA LEU A 3 13.07 42.18 -23.13
C LEU A 3 13.85 41.27 -22.14
N LYS A 4 14.87 41.83 -21.49
CA LYS A 4 15.67 41.14 -20.45
C LYS A 4 14.84 40.76 -19.20
N TYR A 5 13.93 41.63 -18.77
CA TYR A 5 13.06 41.33 -17.62
C TYR A 5 12.03 40.25 -17.97
N LEU A 6 11.49 40.26 -19.17
CA LEU A 6 10.58 39.22 -19.64
C LEU A 6 11.26 37.84 -19.66
N PHE A 7 12.52 37.77 -20.09
CA PHE A 7 13.31 36.54 -20.14
C PHE A 7 13.62 36.01 -18.72
N CYS A 8 13.95 36.89 -17.76
CA CYS A 8 14.16 36.50 -16.37
C CYS A 8 12.88 35.96 -15.73
N ILE A 9 11.73 36.56 -15.98
CA ILE A 9 10.44 36.09 -15.42
C ILE A 9 10.09 34.72 -15.99
N LEU A 10 10.24 34.54 -17.32
CA LEU A 10 10.00 33.22 -17.97
C LEU A 10 10.92 32.14 -17.44
N PHE A 11 12.18 32.44 -17.18
CA PHE A 11 13.17 31.52 -16.63
C PHE A 11 12.83 31.13 -15.17
N ILE A 12 12.40 32.06 -14.34
CA ILE A 12 11.95 31.78 -12.97
C ILE A 12 10.69 30.91 -12.96
N ILE A 13 9.72 31.20 -13.84
CA ILE A 13 8.52 30.39 -13.98
C ILE A 13 8.88 28.94 -14.40
N LEU A 14 9.81 28.79 -15.34
CA LEU A 14 10.28 27.46 -15.80
C LEU A 14 10.96 26.69 -14.66
N ILE A 15 11.79 27.34 -13.83
CA ILE A 15 12.42 26.72 -12.65
C ILE A 15 11.35 26.29 -11.63
N ILE A 16 10.34 27.10 -11.35
CA ILE A 16 9.26 26.77 -10.41
C ILE A 16 8.45 25.58 -10.92
N ILE A 17 8.17 25.52 -12.23
CA ILE A 17 7.44 24.40 -12.82
C ILE A 17 8.27 23.10 -12.76
N THR A 18 9.56 23.17 -13.08
CA THR A 18 10.45 22.00 -13.05
C THR A 18 10.68 21.48 -11.63
N THR A 19 10.88 22.36 -10.64
CA THR A 19 11.04 21.96 -9.23
C THR A 19 9.76 21.32 -8.66
N ARG A 20 8.57 21.83 -9.00
CA ARG A 20 7.32 21.19 -8.61
C ARG A 20 7.12 19.84 -9.29
N ALA A 21 7.47 19.69 -10.56
CA ALA A 21 7.39 18.41 -11.27
C ALA A 21 8.33 17.35 -10.65
N ILE A 22 9.54 17.72 -10.23
CA ILE A 22 10.49 16.81 -9.56
C ILE A 22 9.99 16.42 -8.16
N LEU A 23 9.46 17.34 -7.37
CA LEU A 23 8.89 17.03 -6.04
C LEU A 23 7.67 16.12 -6.15
N PHE A 24 6.79 16.32 -7.12
CA PHE A 24 5.64 15.42 -7.37
C PHE A 24 6.07 14.03 -7.86
N SER A 25 7.18 13.92 -8.59
CA SER A 25 7.73 12.63 -9.04
C SER A 25 8.33 11.81 -7.91
N GLN A 26 8.90 12.45 -6.87
CA GLN A 26 9.50 11.73 -5.74
C GLN A 26 8.47 11.10 -4.79
N GLU A 27 7.26 11.63 -4.71
CA GLU A 27 6.22 11.07 -3.83
C GLU A 27 5.61 9.77 -4.37
N ASN A 28 5.67 9.55 -5.68
CA ASN A 28 5.08 8.37 -6.35
C ASN A 28 6.01 7.13 -6.42
N ASN A 29 7.25 7.22 -5.93
CA ASN A 29 8.22 6.13 -6.04
C ASN A 29 8.40 5.30 -4.75
N LYS A 30 7.42 5.33 -3.84
CA LYS A 30 7.48 4.47 -2.65
C LYS A 30 7.25 3.02 -3.04
N THR A 31 8.18 2.14 -2.66
CA THR A 31 8.04 0.70 -2.91
C THR A 31 6.84 0.12 -2.17
N ASN A 32 6.32 -1.00 -2.66
CA ASN A 32 5.23 -1.72 -2.00
C ASN A 32 5.61 -2.09 -0.57
N LEU A 33 6.83 -2.58 -0.36
CA LEU A 33 7.33 -2.94 0.96
C LEU A 33 7.36 -1.73 1.91
N PHE A 34 7.84 -0.57 1.47
CA PHE A 34 7.85 0.65 2.29
C PHE A 34 6.43 1.04 2.76
N LEU A 35 5.45 0.91 1.87
CA LEU A 35 4.06 1.22 2.20
C LEU A 35 3.46 0.17 3.15
N ILE A 36 3.79 -1.11 2.96
CA ILE A 36 3.40 -2.18 3.88
C ILE A 36 4.00 -1.94 5.26
N ASP A 37 5.30 -1.63 5.37
CA ASP A 37 5.98 -1.29 6.63
C ASP A 37 5.26 -0.17 7.36
N ARG A 38 4.92 0.90 6.65
CA ARG A 38 4.17 2.02 7.23
C ARG A 38 2.82 1.57 7.76
N LEU A 39 2.03 0.84 6.95
CA LEU A 39 0.70 0.38 7.35
C LEU A 39 0.76 -0.63 8.50
N VAL A 40 1.75 -1.52 8.53
CA VAL A 40 2.00 -2.44 9.66
C VAL A 40 2.31 -1.64 10.93
N ASN A 41 3.22 -0.67 10.85
CA ASN A 41 3.54 0.19 11.99
C ASN A 41 2.32 0.96 12.51
N GLU A 42 1.48 1.49 11.63
CA GLU A 42 0.23 2.16 11.99
C GLU A 42 -0.79 1.17 12.58
N SER A 43 -0.87 -0.04 12.04
CA SER A 43 -1.80 -1.07 12.50
C SER A 43 -1.47 -1.63 13.89
N LEU A 44 -0.19 -1.61 14.28
CA LEU A 44 0.28 -2.03 15.61
C LEU A 44 0.10 -0.97 16.71
N ILE A 45 -0.34 0.26 16.38
CA ILE A 45 -0.58 1.32 17.40
C ILE A 45 -1.60 0.89 18.46
N PRO A 46 -2.75 0.28 18.12
CA PRO A 46 -3.71 -0.17 19.14
C PRO A 46 -3.09 -1.18 20.11
N LEU A 47 -2.28 -2.12 19.63
CA LEU A 47 -1.55 -3.04 20.51
C LEU A 47 -0.61 -2.30 21.47
N GLY A 48 0.13 -1.29 20.96
CA GLY A 48 1.00 -0.46 21.79
C GLY A 48 0.26 0.28 22.91
N ASN A 49 -0.94 0.77 22.64
CA ASN A 49 -1.78 1.42 23.64
C ASN A 49 -2.20 0.43 24.73
N GLU A 50 -2.62 -0.77 24.37
CA GLU A 50 -2.97 -1.82 25.34
C GLU A 50 -1.76 -2.25 26.18
N LEU A 51 -0.61 -2.48 25.56
CA LEU A 51 0.63 -2.82 26.28
C LEU A 51 1.03 -1.72 27.28
N THR A 52 0.80 -0.46 26.94
CA THR A 52 1.07 0.69 27.84
C THR A 52 0.16 0.66 29.05
N ILE A 53 -1.12 0.28 28.90
CA ILE A 53 -2.09 0.15 29.98
C ILE A 53 -1.76 -1.05 30.88
N LEU A 54 -1.37 -2.16 30.27
CA LEU A 54 -1.08 -3.40 30.97
C LEU A 54 0.27 -3.38 31.72
N GLY A 55 1.24 -2.55 31.29
CA GLY A 55 2.53 -2.34 31.97
C GLY A 55 3.70 -3.13 31.37
N LYS A 56 4.90 -2.60 31.48
CA LYS A 56 6.13 -3.17 30.90
C LYS A 56 6.72 -4.33 31.71
N GLU A 57 6.33 -4.48 32.95
CA GLU A 57 6.78 -5.52 33.89
C GLU A 57 6.20 -6.90 33.54
N ASN A 58 5.06 -6.94 32.90
CA ASN A 58 4.38 -8.16 32.54
C ASN A 58 5.06 -8.92 31.40
N LEU A 59 4.91 -10.22 31.41
CA LEU A 59 5.39 -11.11 30.36
C LEU A 59 4.26 -11.39 29.37
N TYR A 60 4.52 -11.10 28.09
CA TYR A 60 3.58 -11.25 27.00
C TYR A 60 3.98 -12.39 26.10
N ASN A 61 3.04 -13.26 25.77
CA ASN A 61 3.21 -14.28 24.75
C ASN A 61 2.51 -13.81 23.47
N LEU A 62 3.26 -13.64 22.37
CA LEU A 62 2.72 -13.22 21.07
C LEU A 62 2.63 -14.42 20.14
N TYR A 63 1.43 -14.71 19.70
CA TYR A 63 1.12 -15.70 18.68
C TYR A 63 0.54 -15.00 17.43
N ILE A 64 1.10 -15.29 16.25
CA ILE A 64 0.62 -14.76 14.97
C ILE A 64 0.24 -15.93 14.06
N GLU A 65 -1.04 -16.00 13.69
CA GLU A 65 -1.59 -16.94 12.73
C GLU A 65 -1.44 -16.37 11.31
N GLY A 66 -0.99 -17.16 10.37
CA GLY A 66 -0.82 -16.79 8.97
C GLY A 66 0.15 -17.71 8.26
N ASN A 67 0.41 -17.44 6.99
CA ASN A 67 1.50 -18.12 6.28
C ASN A 67 2.86 -17.74 6.88
N ASP A 68 3.86 -18.58 6.67
CA ASP A 68 5.18 -18.42 7.29
C ASP A 68 5.84 -17.07 7.00
N GLU A 69 5.66 -16.58 5.79
CA GLU A 69 6.23 -15.31 5.33
C GLU A 69 5.61 -14.11 6.06
N GLN A 70 4.28 -14.01 6.08
CA GLN A 70 3.55 -12.93 6.77
C GLN A 70 3.76 -13.00 8.27
N ARG A 71 3.77 -14.20 8.85
CA ARG A 71 4.06 -14.43 10.26
C ARG A 71 5.46 -13.95 10.64
N ALA A 72 6.48 -14.36 9.90
CA ALA A 72 7.87 -13.94 10.15
C ALA A 72 8.03 -12.42 10.04
N TYR A 73 7.37 -11.81 9.05
CA TYR A 73 7.40 -10.38 8.83
C TYR A 73 6.76 -9.60 9.99
N LEU A 74 5.53 -9.96 10.37
CA LEU A 74 4.82 -9.33 11.49
C LEU A 74 5.52 -9.55 12.84
N ASN A 75 6.08 -10.74 13.07
CA ASN A 75 6.90 -11.02 14.26
C ASN A 75 8.10 -10.07 14.35
N THR A 76 8.79 -9.87 13.24
CA THR A 76 9.94 -8.95 13.18
C THR A 76 9.49 -7.50 13.46
N ALA A 77 8.41 -7.06 12.83
CA ALA A 77 7.87 -5.72 13.04
C ALA A 77 7.42 -5.49 14.50
N ALA A 78 6.74 -6.48 15.10
CA ALA A 78 6.30 -6.41 16.49
C ALA A 78 7.50 -6.37 17.47
N LYS A 79 8.51 -7.22 17.25
CA LYS A 79 9.76 -7.22 18.06
C LYS A 79 10.46 -5.87 18.05
N LEU A 80 10.60 -5.29 16.87
CA LEU A 80 11.26 -3.99 16.72
C LEU A 80 10.46 -2.87 17.38
N LYS A 81 9.15 -2.86 17.20
CA LYS A 81 8.26 -1.82 17.73
C LYS A 81 8.11 -1.87 19.24
N PHE A 82 8.09 -3.08 19.81
CA PHE A 82 7.84 -3.32 21.23
C PHE A 82 9.08 -3.89 21.96
N ALA A 83 10.28 -3.48 21.54
CA ALA A 83 11.54 -3.95 22.12
C ALA A 83 11.67 -3.67 23.63
N ASP A 84 10.96 -2.66 24.14
CA ASP A 84 10.93 -2.30 25.57
C ASP A 84 10.05 -3.23 26.43
N TYR A 85 9.25 -4.09 25.80
CA TYR A 85 8.33 -5.01 26.47
C TYR A 85 8.90 -6.44 26.48
N ARG A 86 8.55 -7.20 27.50
CA ARG A 86 8.98 -8.60 27.63
C ARG A 86 8.06 -9.52 26.81
N ILE A 87 8.34 -9.62 25.49
CA ILE A 87 7.52 -10.39 24.55
C ILE A 87 8.25 -11.68 24.16
N ILE A 88 7.60 -12.83 24.40
CA ILE A 88 7.98 -14.13 23.87
C ILE A 88 7.17 -14.38 22.62
N ILE A 89 7.80 -14.82 21.52
CA ILE A 89 7.11 -15.22 20.31
C ILE A 89 6.99 -16.73 20.27
N THR A 90 5.76 -17.19 20.19
CA THR A 90 5.46 -18.61 20.05
C THR A 90 5.19 -18.93 18.58
N SER A 91 5.96 -19.89 18.05
CA SER A 91 5.86 -20.33 16.64
C SER A 91 4.88 -21.48 16.44
N ASP A 92 4.47 -22.18 17.49
CA ASP A 92 3.71 -23.42 17.37
C ASP A 92 2.22 -23.20 17.20
N THR A 93 1.69 -23.86 16.16
CA THR A 93 0.27 -24.05 15.88
C THR A 93 -0.41 -25.03 16.83
N LEU A 94 0.31 -25.54 17.85
CA LEU A 94 -0.16 -26.57 18.74
C LEU A 94 -1.20 -26.03 19.71
N ASN A 95 -2.44 -26.44 19.46
CA ASN A 95 -3.58 -26.44 20.37
C ASN A 95 -3.63 -25.26 21.35
N LEU A 96 -4.25 -24.18 20.92
CA LEU A 96 -4.61 -23.03 21.75
C LEU A 96 -5.39 -23.37 23.01
N SER A 97 -5.81 -24.64 23.17
CA SER A 97 -6.49 -25.13 24.36
C SER A 97 -5.54 -25.68 25.45
N ASP A 98 -4.30 -26.17 25.08
CA ASP A 98 -3.52 -26.95 26.03
C ASP A 98 -2.07 -26.49 26.28
N ASN A 99 -1.53 -25.55 25.48
CA ASN A 99 -0.16 -25.06 25.63
C ASN A 99 -0.09 -23.51 25.64
N ILE A 100 -0.96 -22.87 26.40
CA ILE A 100 -0.67 -21.55 26.95
C ILE A 100 0.58 -21.74 27.80
N THR A 101 1.70 -21.13 27.42
CA THR A 101 2.90 -21.19 28.25
C THR A 101 2.52 -20.66 29.62
N ASP A 102 2.49 -21.55 30.63
CA ASP A 102 2.08 -21.25 32.03
C ASP A 102 2.86 -20.08 32.66
N SER A 103 3.87 -19.56 31.96
CA SER A 103 4.76 -18.50 32.41
C SER A 103 4.39 -17.09 31.95
N ALA A 104 3.51 -16.89 30.95
CA ALA A 104 3.15 -15.55 30.48
C ALA A 104 1.95 -14.99 31.24
N ASP A 105 1.96 -13.68 31.56
CA ASP A 105 0.84 -13.02 32.22
C ASP A 105 -0.31 -12.76 31.23
N TYR A 106 0.04 -12.48 29.98
CA TYR A 106 -0.91 -12.18 28.90
C TYR A 106 -0.57 -12.88 27.60
N ASN A 107 -1.59 -13.30 26.88
CA ASN A 107 -1.50 -13.86 25.54
C ASN A 107 -2.05 -12.85 24.52
N ILE A 108 -1.21 -12.46 23.58
CA ILE A 108 -1.53 -11.63 22.44
C ILE A 108 -1.66 -12.52 21.22
N ILE A 109 -2.83 -12.51 20.59
CA ILE A 109 -3.13 -13.39 19.47
C ILE A 109 -3.52 -12.53 18.27
N ILE A 110 -2.78 -12.66 17.18
CA ILE A 110 -3.07 -12.02 15.89
C ILE A 110 -3.53 -13.11 14.92
N LYS A 111 -4.78 -13.04 14.46
CA LYS A 111 -5.41 -14.00 13.54
C LYS A 111 -5.86 -13.34 12.25
N ASN A 112 -6.20 -14.19 11.27
CA ASN A 112 -6.73 -13.75 9.97
C ASN A 112 -5.82 -12.70 9.30
N THR A 113 -4.51 -12.94 9.35
CA THR A 113 -3.53 -12.00 8.80
C THR A 113 -3.65 -11.91 7.29
N GLY A 114 -3.68 -10.68 6.79
CA GLY A 114 -3.73 -10.37 5.37
C GLY A 114 -2.82 -9.18 5.06
N LEU A 115 -1.60 -9.46 4.61
CA LEU A 115 -0.71 -8.48 3.99
C LEU A 115 -0.80 -8.69 2.49
N ARG A 116 -1.15 -7.66 1.74
CA ARG A 116 -1.23 -7.79 0.28
C ARG A 116 -1.09 -6.46 -0.45
N THR A 117 -0.46 -6.53 -1.58
CA THR A 117 -0.55 -5.54 -2.65
C THR A 117 -1.61 -6.03 -3.64
N ASN A 118 -2.37 -5.12 -4.23
CA ASN A 118 -3.33 -5.43 -5.29
C ASN A 118 -3.30 -4.32 -6.35
N TYR A 119 -3.22 -4.72 -7.60
CA TYR A 119 -3.34 -3.84 -8.75
C TYR A 119 -4.75 -3.98 -9.35
N SER A 120 -5.57 -2.94 -9.22
CA SER A 120 -7.00 -3.03 -9.51
C SER A 120 -7.37 -2.67 -10.95
N SER A 121 -6.67 -1.69 -11.55
CA SER A 121 -7.00 -1.23 -12.89
C SER A 121 -5.83 -0.55 -13.59
N ILE A 122 -5.77 -0.70 -14.92
CA ILE A 122 -4.90 0.07 -15.80
C ILE A 122 -5.72 1.16 -16.47
N PHE A 123 -5.27 2.40 -16.41
CA PHE A 123 -5.94 3.53 -17.03
C PHE A 123 -4.94 4.54 -17.60
N THR A 124 -5.43 5.43 -18.46
CA THR A 124 -4.64 6.51 -19.04
C THR A 124 -5.16 7.84 -18.52
N ASP A 125 -4.31 8.63 -17.92
CA ASP A 125 -4.67 9.91 -17.27
C ASP A 125 -5.12 10.99 -18.27
N LYS A 126 -4.61 10.89 -19.52
CA LYS A 126 -4.93 11.83 -20.62
C LYS A 126 -4.96 11.04 -21.94
N ILE A 127 -5.60 11.62 -22.98
CA ILE A 127 -5.74 10.98 -24.29
C ILE A 127 -4.40 10.49 -24.88
N LEU A 128 -3.29 11.15 -24.56
CA LEU A 128 -1.92 10.80 -24.94
C LEU A 128 -1.01 10.62 -23.73
N GLY A 129 -1.58 10.33 -22.56
CA GLY A 129 -0.82 10.18 -21.32
C GLY A 129 -0.17 8.82 -21.18
N MET A 130 0.77 8.70 -20.22
CA MET A 130 1.32 7.41 -19.82
C MET A 130 0.24 6.54 -19.17
N LYS A 131 0.32 5.23 -19.40
CA LYS A 131 -0.52 4.26 -18.71
C LYS A 131 -0.16 4.25 -17.24
N LYS A 132 -1.19 4.36 -16.40
CA LYS A 132 -1.10 4.28 -14.95
C LYS A 132 -1.76 3.01 -14.45
N LEU A 133 -1.28 2.55 -13.33
CA LEU A 133 -1.74 1.37 -12.62
C LEU A 133 -2.25 1.81 -11.25
N GLU A 134 -3.49 1.50 -10.93
CA GLU A 134 -4.05 1.75 -9.60
C GLU A 134 -3.54 0.68 -8.64
N ARG A 135 -2.87 1.10 -7.54
CA ARG A 135 -2.29 0.24 -6.53
C ARG A 135 -3.04 0.38 -5.21
N ILE A 136 -3.39 -0.74 -4.61
CA ILE A 136 -4.03 -0.82 -3.30
C ILE A 136 -3.18 -1.73 -2.41
N ILE A 137 -2.70 -1.20 -1.30
CA ILE A 137 -1.98 -1.98 -0.29
C ILE A 137 -2.87 -2.11 0.93
N THR A 138 -3.02 -3.32 1.44
CA THR A 138 -3.89 -3.62 2.58
C THR A 138 -3.13 -4.43 3.63
N VAL A 139 -3.30 -4.02 4.89
CA VAL A 139 -2.91 -4.76 6.10
C VAL A 139 -4.16 -4.99 6.91
N SER A 140 -4.47 -6.25 7.21
CA SER A 140 -5.64 -6.62 8.00
C SER A 140 -5.34 -7.79 8.92
N TYR A 141 -5.90 -7.77 10.12
CA TYR A 141 -5.86 -8.89 11.07
C TYR A 141 -6.84 -8.65 12.23
N THR A 142 -7.14 -9.71 12.96
CA THR A 142 -7.87 -9.64 14.24
C THR A 142 -6.85 -9.76 15.37
N LEU A 143 -6.82 -8.78 16.26
CA LEU A 143 -5.98 -8.74 17.46
C LEU A 143 -6.84 -9.10 18.66
N SER A 144 -6.43 -10.11 19.45
CA SER A 144 -7.07 -10.47 20.72
C SER A 144 -6.03 -10.49 21.83
N ILE A 145 -6.40 -9.97 22.99
CA ILE A 145 -5.55 -9.96 24.20
C ILE A 145 -6.31 -10.71 25.31
N ARG A 146 -5.66 -11.70 25.88
CA ARG A 146 -6.23 -12.56 26.95
C ARG A 146 -5.30 -12.58 28.15
N LYS A 147 -5.88 -12.56 29.35
CA LYS A 147 -5.13 -12.82 30.58
C LYS A 147 -4.99 -14.33 30.78
N ASN A 148 -3.81 -14.80 31.17
CA ASN A 148 -3.52 -16.22 31.20
C ASN A 148 -4.28 -16.98 32.30
N ASP A 149 -4.32 -16.42 33.50
CA ASP A 149 -4.90 -17.05 34.71
C ASP A 149 -6.41 -17.32 34.62
N ALA A 150 -7.14 -16.64 33.74
CA ALA A 150 -8.58 -16.73 33.63
C ALA A 150 -9.11 -17.08 32.22
N ALA A 151 -8.24 -17.28 31.22
CA ALA A 151 -8.63 -17.33 29.80
C ALA A 151 -9.53 -16.16 29.38
N PHE A 152 -9.54 -15.08 30.20
CA PHE A 152 -10.44 -13.95 30.06
C PHE A 152 -10.00 -13.06 28.89
N LEU A 153 -10.92 -12.84 27.96
CA LEU A 153 -10.71 -11.93 26.85
C LEU A 153 -10.76 -10.49 27.38
N ILE A 154 -9.62 -9.79 27.30
CA ILE A 154 -9.55 -8.37 27.71
C ILE A 154 -10.05 -7.50 26.58
N ASN A 155 -9.56 -7.73 25.36
CA ASN A 155 -9.92 -6.94 24.18
C ASN A 155 -9.82 -7.76 22.91
N GLU A 156 -10.69 -7.45 21.94
CA GLU A 156 -10.64 -7.99 20.59
C GLU A 156 -10.93 -6.88 19.58
N MET A 157 -10.05 -6.72 18.61
CA MET A 157 -10.10 -5.65 17.63
C MET A 157 -9.87 -6.17 16.22
N ASN A 158 -10.75 -5.80 15.29
CA ASN A 158 -10.52 -6.00 13.86
C ASN A 158 -9.77 -4.80 13.29
N ILE A 159 -8.55 -5.02 12.85
CA ILE A 159 -7.68 -3.98 12.33
C ILE A 159 -7.61 -4.12 10.81
N LYS A 160 -7.91 -3.04 10.10
CA LYS A 160 -7.74 -2.94 8.66
C LYS A 160 -7.20 -1.57 8.31
N LYS A 161 -6.04 -1.54 7.68
CA LYS A 161 -5.41 -0.35 7.12
C LYS A 161 -5.23 -0.54 5.63
N SER A 162 -5.50 0.50 4.86
CA SER A 162 -5.37 0.46 3.41
C SER A 162 -4.79 1.77 2.90
N PHE A 163 -3.95 1.67 1.89
CA PHE A 163 -3.41 2.79 1.14
C PHE A 163 -3.69 2.58 -0.34
N LYS A 164 -4.11 3.64 -1.02
CA LYS A 164 -4.44 3.62 -2.43
C LYS A 164 -3.73 4.76 -3.14
N ASP A 165 -3.05 4.46 -4.22
CA ASP A 165 -2.43 5.45 -5.11
C ASP A 165 -2.44 4.97 -6.57
N SER A 166 -1.81 5.74 -7.45
CA SER A 166 -1.57 5.35 -8.83
C SER A 166 -0.10 5.52 -9.17
N ILE A 167 0.48 4.51 -9.78
CA ILE A 167 1.86 4.46 -10.24
C ILE A 167 1.92 4.39 -11.77
N ASN A 168 3.06 4.69 -12.39
CA ASN A 168 3.21 4.41 -13.81
C ASN A 168 3.30 2.89 -14.03
N LEU A 169 2.64 2.39 -15.06
CA LEU A 169 2.63 0.96 -15.37
C LEU A 169 4.05 0.38 -15.55
N GLY A 170 4.97 1.16 -16.14
CA GLY A 170 6.37 0.75 -16.35
C GLY A 170 7.21 0.64 -15.06
N ASP A 171 6.78 1.25 -13.96
CA ASP A 171 7.52 1.28 -12.70
C ASP A 171 7.18 0.08 -11.79
N GLN A 172 6.12 -0.68 -12.08
CA GLN A 172 5.59 -1.75 -11.23
C GLN A 172 6.69 -2.71 -10.75
N ASN A 173 7.49 -3.28 -11.66
CA ASN A 173 8.55 -4.25 -11.33
C ASN A 173 9.64 -3.68 -10.41
N GLN A 174 9.86 -2.37 -10.40
CA GLN A 174 10.85 -1.70 -9.55
C GLN A 174 10.30 -1.43 -8.15
N LEU A 175 8.99 -1.36 -8.02
CA LEU A 175 8.30 -1.07 -6.76
C LEU A 175 7.98 -2.32 -5.96
N GLU A 176 8.02 -3.50 -6.58
CA GLU A 176 7.83 -4.80 -5.96
C GLU A 176 9.12 -5.32 -5.33
N ASP A 177 9.01 -5.87 -4.13
CA ASP A 177 10.10 -6.63 -3.51
C ASP A 177 9.89 -8.13 -3.72
N LYS A 178 10.73 -8.73 -4.58
CA LYS A 178 10.61 -10.14 -4.97
C LYS A 178 10.85 -11.14 -3.84
N ARG A 179 11.36 -10.69 -2.69
CA ARG A 179 11.55 -11.52 -1.51
C ARG A 179 10.23 -11.85 -0.81
N TYR A 180 9.19 -11.03 -1.05
CA TYR A 180 7.91 -11.14 -0.37
C TYR A 180 6.76 -11.26 -1.37
N THR A 181 6.01 -12.36 -1.28
CA THR A 181 4.87 -12.61 -2.17
C THR A 181 3.76 -11.57 -1.97
N PHE A 182 3.56 -11.10 -0.76
CA PHE A 182 2.56 -10.08 -0.44
C PHE A 182 2.90 -8.68 -0.97
N SER A 183 4.14 -8.46 -1.40
CA SER A 183 4.58 -7.20 -2.03
C SER A 183 4.35 -7.19 -3.55
N GLN A 184 3.91 -8.29 -4.12
CA GLN A 184 3.72 -8.51 -5.55
C GLN A 184 2.25 -8.77 -5.86
N ASP A 185 1.83 -8.49 -7.09
CA ASP A 185 0.52 -8.90 -7.61
C ASP A 185 0.57 -8.98 -9.14
N GLU A 186 -0.35 -9.75 -9.70
CA GLU A 186 -0.51 -9.84 -11.14
C GLU A 186 -1.14 -8.55 -11.70
N LEU A 187 -0.71 -8.18 -12.91
CA LEU A 187 -1.30 -7.04 -13.57
C LEU A 187 -2.76 -7.35 -13.96
N PRO A 188 -3.68 -6.42 -13.73
CA PRO A 188 -5.04 -6.58 -14.17
C PRO A 188 -5.11 -6.62 -15.70
N LEU A 189 -6.10 -7.34 -16.23
CA LEU A 189 -6.36 -7.35 -17.66
C LEU A 189 -6.65 -5.93 -18.15
N GLU A 190 -5.95 -5.53 -19.21
CA GLU A 190 -6.15 -4.22 -19.80
C GLU A 190 -7.54 -4.13 -20.43
N ASN A 191 -8.31 -3.11 -20.07
CA ASN A 191 -9.64 -2.91 -20.60
C ASN A 191 -9.53 -2.48 -22.07
N SER A 192 -9.78 -3.40 -22.99
CA SER A 192 -9.63 -3.21 -24.45
C SER A 192 -10.50 -2.08 -25.01
N VAL A 193 -11.58 -1.71 -24.31
CA VAL A 193 -12.47 -0.61 -24.72
C VAL A 193 -11.75 0.74 -24.73
N ASN A 194 -10.89 1.02 -23.75
CA ASN A 194 -10.11 2.25 -23.70
C ASN A 194 -9.06 2.33 -24.83
N ASN A 195 -8.59 1.18 -25.32
CA ASN A 195 -7.63 1.12 -26.43
C ASN A 195 -8.30 1.39 -27.81
N LEU A 196 -9.62 1.24 -27.92
CA LEU A 196 -10.38 1.49 -29.15
C LEU A 196 -10.86 2.94 -29.26
N LEU A 197 -10.99 3.67 -28.16
CA LEU A 197 -11.47 5.05 -28.15
C LEU A 197 -10.56 5.98 -28.97
N PHE A 198 -9.25 5.87 -28.81
CA PHE A 198 -8.31 6.73 -29.53
C PHE A 198 -8.31 6.50 -31.05
N PRO A 199 -8.21 5.25 -31.56
CA PRO A 199 -8.38 4.99 -32.98
C PRO A 199 -9.74 5.45 -33.52
N ALA A 200 -10.84 5.27 -32.78
CA ALA A 200 -12.16 5.72 -33.19
C ALA A 200 -12.26 7.24 -33.34
N ILE A 201 -11.71 8.01 -32.38
CA ILE A 201 -11.65 9.48 -32.43
C ILE A 201 -10.83 9.92 -33.64
N LEU A 202 -9.70 9.27 -33.90
CA LEU A 202 -8.79 9.59 -35.02
C LEU A 202 -9.45 9.33 -36.39
N ILE A 203 -10.18 8.23 -36.52
CA ILE A 203 -10.97 7.91 -37.71
C ILE A 203 -12.08 8.93 -37.92
N LEU A 204 -12.85 9.27 -36.87
CA LEU A 204 -13.94 10.23 -36.94
C LEU A 204 -13.44 11.63 -37.28
N SER A 205 -12.34 12.08 -36.69
CA SER A 205 -11.77 13.40 -36.99
C SER A 205 -11.22 13.48 -38.41
N SER A 206 -10.61 12.41 -38.89
CA SER A 206 -10.11 12.33 -40.28
C SER A 206 -11.26 12.34 -41.28
N ALA A 207 -12.33 11.60 -41.03
CA ALA A 207 -13.54 11.59 -41.86
C ALA A 207 -14.21 12.97 -41.89
N ALA A 208 -14.34 13.63 -40.73
CA ALA A 208 -14.86 15.00 -40.66
C ALA A 208 -14.02 16.00 -41.44
N ALA A 209 -12.68 15.93 -41.36
CA ALA A 209 -11.78 16.78 -42.11
C ALA A 209 -11.93 16.58 -43.63
N ILE A 210 -12.05 15.33 -44.10
CA ILE A 210 -12.26 15.01 -45.51
C ILE A 210 -13.60 15.61 -46.00
N ILE A 211 -14.69 15.41 -45.25
CA ILE A 211 -16.01 15.94 -45.59
C ILE A 211 -15.95 17.47 -45.67
N LEU A 212 -15.36 18.14 -44.69
CA LEU A 212 -15.21 19.59 -44.68
C LEU A 212 -14.44 20.09 -45.91
N PHE A 213 -13.34 19.40 -46.26
CA PHE A 213 -12.54 19.74 -47.42
C PHE A 213 -13.34 19.71 -48.72
N PHE A 214 -14.18 18.67 -48.91
CA PHE A 214 -15.02 18.56 -50.10
C PHE A 214 -16.15 19.58 -50.09
N VAL A 215 -16.77 19.84 -48.96
CA VAL A 215 -17.87 20.86 -48.85
C VAL A 215 -17.35 22.26 -49.14
N ILE A 216 -16.16 22.63 -48.63
CA ILE A 216 -15.58 23.95 -48.88
C ILE A 216 -15.14 24.13 -50.34
N ARG A 217 -14.65 23.03 -50.96
CA ARG A 217 -14.20 23.11 -52.35
C ARG A 217 -15.32 23.06 -53.38
N SER A 218 -16.51 22.63 -53.00
CA SER A 218 -17.68 22.49 -53.90
C SER A 218 -18.50 23.82 -54.00
N LYS A 219 -18.11 24.86 -53.31
CA LYS A 219 -18.62 26.24 -53.45
C LYS A 219 -17.64 27.08 -54.28
#